data_b08454426ab3e1fe02fefb741a526cc3
#
_entry.id   b08454426ab3e1fe02fefb741a526cc3
#
_cell.length_a   1.000
_cell.length_b   1.000
_cell.length_c   1.000
_cell.angle_alpha   90.00
_cell.angle_beta   90.00
_cell.angle_gamma   90.00
#
_symmetry.space_group_name_H-M   'P 1'
#
loop_
_entity.id
_entity.type
_entity.pdbx_description
1 polymer ?
#
loop_
_entity_poly.entity_id
_entity_poly.type
_entity_poly.pdbx_seq_one_letter_code
_entity_poly.pdbx_strand_id
1 'polypeptide(L)'
;MTQVQEPSRSRSKTAALTRFADNGCGIDPTQITRAFRRHATSKISEAEDLTRLQSLGFRGEALSSIAAVSKVEMITKTRDSLVGIRAVNDVVPGLSEGTSAPDVTPLEMTEIGAPDGTTVIVRDLFYNVPVRRKFLKTAQTEAGAVTDLVYHLALSHPDISFHYRVNNQEKLHTTGNGNIKELIYRIYGRELSNSVIPVSRTSEDGTLVLNGFLGRP
;
A
#
# COMPACT_ATOMS: atom_id res chain seq x y z
N MET A 1 -8.50 -6.98 -5.12
CA MET A 1 -7.83 -6.47 -6.34
C MET A 1 -7.19 -5.15 -5.97
N THR A 2 -5.87 -5.11 -5.88
CA THR A 2 -5.13 -3.91 -5.46
C THR A 2 -4.66 -3.16 -6.71
N GLN A 3 -5.15 -1.93 -6.93
CA GLN A 3 -4.70 -1.08 -8.05
C GLN A 3 -3.73 -0.02 -7.55
N VAL A 4 -2.54 0.04 -8.15
CA VAL A 4 -1.57 1.11 -7.95
C VAL A 4 -1.44 1.88 -9.25
N GLN A 5 -1.81 3.17 -9.26
CA GLN A 5 -1.76 4.03 -10.45
C GLN A 5 -0.95 5.29 -10.19
N GLU A 6 0.04 5.56 -11.03
CA GLU A 6 0.80 6.82 -11.07
C GLU A 6 0.32 7.77 -12.20
N PRO A 7 0.62 9.08 -12.14
CA PRO A 7 -0.12 10.13 -12.79
C PRO A 7 0.25 10.44 -14.24
N SER A 8 -0.67 11.14 -14.93
CA SER A 8 -0.47 11.78 -16.23
C SER A 8 0.36 13.07 -16.13
N ARG A 9 1.20 13.33 -17.14
CA ARG A 9 2.04 14.52 -17.30
C ARG A 9 1.24 15.82 -17.31
N SER A 10 1.49 16.71 -16.35
CA SER A 10 1.39 18.14 -16.55
C SER A 10 2.75 18.79 -16.19
N ARG A 11 3.11 19.86 -16.88
CA ARG A 11 4.42 20.54 -16.89
C ARG A 11 4.81 21.30 -15.62
N SER A 12 4.34 20.92 -14.44
CA SER A 12 4.89 21.41 -13.19
C SER A 12 5.71 20.28 -12.55
N LYS A 13 6.91 20.61 -12.10
CA LYS A 13 7.77 19.65 -11.39
C LYS A 13 6.97 18.98 -10.27
N THR A 14 6.50 17.76 -10.57
CA THR A 14 6.21 16.69 -9.63
C THR A 14 5.00 16.87 -8.73
N ALA A 15 3.82 16.66 -9.25
CA ALA A 15 2.74 16.08 -8.47
C ALA A 15 2.73 14.57 -8.75
N ALA A 16 3.53 13.80 -8.05
CA ALA A 16 3.41 12.36 -8.10
C ALA A 16 2.08 11.99 -7.43
N LEU A 17 1.20 11.30 -8.16
CA LEU A 17 -0.03 10.75 -7.61
C LEU A 17 0.15 9.26 -7.47
N THR A 18 0.00 8.74 -6.27
CA THR A 18 -0.03 7.31 -6.02
C THR A 18 -1.44 6.93 -5.57
N ARG A 19 -2.02 5.92 -6.19
CA ARG A 19 -3.33 5.39 -5.85
C ARG A 19 -3.23 3.93 -5.49
N PHE A 20 -3.75 3.58 -4.33
CA PHE A 20 -3.97 2.20 -3.88
C PHE A 20 -5.46 1.95 -3.80
N ALA A 21 -5.94 0.85 -4.34
CA ALA A 21 -7.33 0.45 -4.22
C ALA A 21 -7.42 -1.04 -3.94
N ASP A 22 -8.21 -1.41 -2.95
CA ASP A 22 -8.53 -2.79 -2.60
C ASP A 22 -10.04 -3.04 -2.60
N ASN A 23 -10.42 -4.30 -2.61
CA ASN A 23 -11.78 -4.78 -2.47
C ASN A 23 -11.99 -5.51 -1.14
N GLY A 24 -11.32 -5.04 -0.08
CA GLY A 24 -11.40 -5.60 1.27
C GLY A 24 -12.72 -5.28 1.99
N CYS A 25 -12.68 -5.32 3.31
CA CYS A 25 -13.85 -5.06 4.15
C CYS A 25 -14.24 -3.58 4.24
N GLY A 26 -13.40 -2.67 3.73
CA GLY A 26 -13.58 -1.24 3.95
C GLY A 26 -13.25 -0.79 5.38
N ILE A 27 -13.46 0.49 5.67
CA ILE A 27 -13.28 1.08 7.00
C ILE A 27 -14.60 1.69 7.42
N ASP A 28 -15.06 1.33 8.63
CA ASP A 28 -16.27 1.90 9.22
C ASP A 28 -16.12 3.43 9.36
N PRO A 29 -17.17 4.23 9.04
CA PRO A 29 -17.13 5.69 9.15
C PRO A 29 -16.63 6.21 10.50
N THR A 30 -16.97 5.54 11.59
CA THR A 30 -16.54 5.92 12.95
C THR A 30 -15.05 5.68 13.19
N GLN A 31 -14.42 4.82 12.40
CA GLN A 31 -13.01 4.47 12.52
C GLN A 31 -12.10 5.29 11.58
N ILE A 32 -12.65 6.02 10.62
CA ILE A 32 -11.85 6.76 9.61
C ILE A 32 -10.93 7.77 10.30
N THR A 33 -11.43 8.58 11.21
CA THR A 33 -10.61 9.56 11.94
C THR A 33 -9.50 8.87 12.74
N ARG A 34 -9.80 7.71 13.33
CA ARG A 34 -8.80 6.92 14.06
C ARG A 34 -7.71 6.39 13.15
N ALA A 35 -8.03 6.01 11.91
CA ALA A 35 -7.05 5.51 10.94
C ALA A 35 -5.96 6.54 10.59
N PHE A 36 -6.23 7.84 10.71
CA PHE A 36 -5.26 8.93 10.49
C PHE A 36 -4.48 9.33 11.76
N ARG A 37 -4.81 8.78 12.95
CA ARG A 37 -4.06 9.06 14.18
C ARG A 37 -2.82 8.19 14.27
N ARG A 38 -1.77 8.73 14.92
CA ARG A 38 -0.57 7.96 15.28
C ARG A 38 -0.91 6.92 16.34
N HIS A 39 -0.24 5.78 16.30
CA HIS A 39 -0.38 4.67 17.25
C HIS A 39 -1.81 4.10 17.33
N ALA A 40 -2.68 4.45 16.40
CA ALA A 40 -4.02 3.92 16.34
C ALA A 40 -4.03 2.66 15.46
N THR A 41 -4.02 1.50 16.10
CA THR A 41 -4.15 0.20 15.42
C THR A 41 -5.34 -0.56 15.99
N SER A 42 -6.05 -1.27 15.11
CA SER A 42 -7.08 -2.25 15.51
C SER A 42 -6.53 -3.68 15.55
N LYS A 43 -5.22 -3.86 15.27
CA LYS A 43 -4.61 -5.17 15.01
C LYS A 43 -3.83 -5.73 16.19
N ILE A 44 -3.49 -4.89 17.17
CA ILE A 44 -2.74 -5.26 18.38
C ILE A 44 -3.38 -4.54 19.57
N SER A 45 -3.76 -5.29 20.58
CA SER A 45 -4.17 -4.81 21.89
C SER A 45 -3.21 -5.25 23.00
N GLU A 46 -2.57 -6.40 22.82
CA GLU A 46 -1.66 -7.00 23.81
C GLU A 46 -0.32 -7.43 23.16
N ALA A 47 0.71 -7.64 23.97
CA ALA A 47 2.05 -8.02 23.49
C ALA A 47 2.05 -9.41 22.82
N GLU A 48 1.17 -10.31 23.26
CA GLU A 48 0.99 -11.66 22.70
C GLU A 48 0.46 -11.64 21.27
N ASP A 49 -0.28 -10.59 20.88
CA ASP A 49 -0.80 -10.42 19.52
C ASP A 49 0.33 -10.32 18.50
N LEU A 50 1.53 -9.86 18.90
CA LEU A 50 2.70 -9.75 18.03
C LEU A 50 3.13 -11.09 17.44
N THR A 51 2.94 -12.19 18.17
CA THR A 51 3.31 -13.54 17.72
C THR A 51 2.28 -14.17 16.77
N ARG A 52 1.08 -13.57 16.68
CA ARG A 52 -0.06 -14.09 15.89
C ARG A 52 -0.41 -13.18 14.71
N LEU A 53 0.41 -12.15 14.45
CA LEU A 53 0.16 -11.21 13.37
C LEU A 53 0.19 -11.88 12.00
N GLN A 54 -0.95 -11.87 11.32
CA GLN A 54 -1.09 -12.31 9.93
C GLN A 54 -1.09 -11.12 8.94
N SER A 55 -0.89 -9.89 9.42
CA SER A 55 -0.94 -8.69 8.60
C SER A 55 0.43 -8.02 8.50
N LEU A 56 0.77 -7.47 7.33
CA LEU A 56 2.04 -6.77 7.07
C LEU A 56 2.20 -5.47 7.88
N GLY A 57 1.10 -4.88 8.37
CA GLY A 57 1.14 -3.63 9.13
C GLY A 57 0.45 -3.79 10.49
N PHE A 58 1.12 -3.35 11.57
CA PHE A 58 0.60 -3.46 12.94
C PHE A 58 0.82 -2.21 13.80
N ARG A 59 1.68 -1.27 13.36
CA ARG A 59 2.07 -0.11 14.18
C ARG A 59 1.07 1.04 14.17
N GLY A 60 0.10 1.06 13.24
CA GLY A 60 -0.89 2.14 13.12
C GLY A 60 -0.28 3.50 12.76
N GLU A 61 0.88 3.54 12.11
CA GLU A 61 1.61 4.78 11.82
C GLU A 61 1.76 5.10 10.34
N ALA A 62 1.53 4.14 9.44
CA ALA A 62 1.80 4.32 8.02
C ALA A 62 0.96 5.46 7.42
N LEU A 63 -0.36 5.43 7.61
CA LEU A 63 -1.26 6.42 7.04
C LEU A 63 -1.05 7.80 7.65
N SER A 64 -0.89 7.89 8.98
CA SER A 64 -0.60 9.15 9.68
C SER A 64 0.72 9.77 9.24
N SER A 65 1.76 8.97 9.04
CA SER A 65 3.07 9.44 8.57
C SER A 65 3.01 9.94 7.12
N ILE A 66 2.27 9.27 6.25
CA ILE A 66 2.04 9.71 4.86
C ILE A 66 1.23 11.00 4.86
N ALA A 67 0.14 11.06 5.64
CA ALA A 67 -0.73 12.22 5.73
C ALA A 67 -0.02 13.47 6.28
N ALA A 68 0.98 13.30 7.15
CA ALA A 68 1.78 14.41 7.68
C ALA A 68 2.65 15.10 6.61
N VAL A 69 2.95 14.46 5.50
CA VAL A 69 3.89 14.97 4.48
C VAL A 69 3.31 15.00 3.05
N SER A 70 2.03 14.71 2.91
CA SER A 70 1.34 14.67 1.62
C SER A 70 -0.14 14.99 1.78
N LYS A 71 -0.82 15.25 0.66
CA LYS A 71 -2.28 15.35 0.62
C LYS A 71 -2.85 13.96 0.41
N VAL A 72 -3.69 13.53 1.34
CA VAL A 72 -4.30 12.21 1.32
C VAL A 72 -5.80 12.30 1.14
N GLU A 73 -6.32 11.55 0.21
CA GLU A 73 -7.74 11.33 0.00
C GLU A 73 -8.01 9.82 0.19
N MET A 74 -8.96 9.50 1.05
CA MET A 74 -9.43 8.14 1.27
C MET A 74 -10.88 8.03 0.87
N ILE A 75 -11.22 7.01 0.08
CA ILE A 75 -12.59 6.64 -0.24
C ILE A 75 -12.77 5.21 0.26
N THR A 76 -13.73 4.99 1.13
CA THR A 76 -13.95 3.67 1.72
C THR A 76 -15.43 3.37 1.89
N LYS A 77 -15.78 2.10 1.74
CA LYS A 77 -17.14 1.59 1.93
C LYS A 77 -17.08 0.18 2.51
N THR A 78 -17.82 -0.06 3.56
CA THR A 78 -18.04 -1.42 4.07
C THR A 78 -19.18 -2.10 3.31
N ARG A 79 -19.23 -3.43 3.34
CA ARG A 79 -20.29 -4.21 2.67
C ARG A 79 -21.68 -3.92 3.20
N ASP A 80 -21.77 -3.59 4.50
CA ASP A 80 -23.04 -3.33 5.18
C ASP A 80 -23.53 -1.89 4.99
N SER A 81 -22.72 -1.00 4.39
CA SER A 81 -23.05 0.40 4.14
C SER A 81 -23.64 0.59 2.76
N LEU A 82 -24.69 1.40 2.65
CA LEU A 82 -25.29 1.79 1.35
C LEU A 82 -24.42 2.80 0.61
N VAL A 83 -23.75 3.69 1.34
CA VAL A 83 -22.89 4.75 0.81
C VAL A 83 -21.47 4.62 1.32
N GLY A 84 -20.52 5.07 0.54
CA GLY A 84 -19.13 5.21 0.96
C GLY A 84 -18.87 6.57 1.58
N ILE A 85 -17.71 6.70 2.23
CA ILE A 85 -17.21 7.95 2.78
C ILE A 85 -15.94 8.34 2.04
N ARG A 86 -15.89 9.59 1.59
CA ARG A 86 -14.69 10.26 1.11
C ARG A 86 -14.15 11.14 2.24
N ALA A 87 -12.93 10.86 2.69
CA ALA A 87 -12.22 11.64 3.69
C ALA A 87 -10.99 12.30 3.07
N VAL A 88 -10.84 13.60 3.23
CA VAL A 88 -9.69 14.36 2.71
C VAL A 88 -8.93 14.96 3.89
N ASN A 89 -7.62 14.72 3.88
CA ASN A 89 -6.68 15.37 4.77
C ASN A 89 -5.96 16.47 3.98
N ASP A 90 -6.37 17.70 4.19
CA ASP A 90 -5.68 18.89 3.64
C ASP A 90 -4.91 19.56 4.80
N VAL A 91 -3.60 19.27 4.88
CA VAL A 91 -2.73 19.89 5.89
C VAL A 91 -2.60 21.37 5.57
N VAL A 92 -3.16 22.22 6.42
CA VAL A 92 -3.01 23.67 6.31
C VAL A 92 -1.56 24.04 6.65
N PRO A 93 -0.77 24.59 5.71
CA PRO A 93 0.57 25.07 6.03
C PRO A 93 0.51 26.21 7.04
N GLY A 94 1.17 26.09 8.20
CA GLY A 94 1.32 27.19 9.16
C GLY A 94 0.90 26.91 10.60
N LEU A 95 0.36 25.74 10.93
CA LEU A 95 -0.02 25.38 12.30
C LEU A 95 1.04 24.56 13.07
N SER A 96 2.22 24.36 12.52
CA SER A 96 3.25 23.49 13.10
C SER A 96 4.53 24.20 13.55
N GLU A 97 4.56 25.53 13.68
CA GLU A 97 5.68 26.19 14.36
C GLU A 97 5.40 26.27 15.87
N GLY A 98 5.92 25.31 16.62
CA GLY A 98 6.07 25.40 18.10
C GLY A 98 5.15 24.58 18.98
N THR A 99 4.25 23.79 18.43
CA THR A 99 3.47 22.81 19.22
C THR A 99 3.66 21.42 18.67
N SER A 100 3.71 20.43 19.55
CA SER A 100 3.65 19.00 19.20
C SER A 100 2.62 18.82 18.09
N ALA A 101 2.99 18.19 16.96
CA ALA A 101 2.11 18.03 15.80
C ALA A 101 0.69 17.65 16.27
N PRO A 102 -0.36 18.36 15.82
CA PRO A 102 -1.71 18.08 16.31
C PRO A 102 -2.02 16.61 16.01
N ASP A 103 -2.49 15.93 17.03
CA ASP A 103 -2.76 14.47 16.99
C ASP A 103 -3.84 14.10 15.98
N VAL A 104 -4.52 15.08 15.44
CA VAL A 104 -5.59 14.92 14.45
C VAL A 104 -5.59 16.07 13.48
N THR A 105 -5.24 15.81 12.24
CA THR A 105 -5.55 16.74 11.16
C THR A 105 -7.05 16.73 10.91
N PRO A 106 -7.71 17.89 10.77
CA PRO A 106 -9.13 17.93 10.45
C PRO A 106 -9.38 17.22 9.12
N LEU A 107 -10.29 16.26 9.14
CA LEU A 107 -10.73 15.51 7.96
C LEU A 107 -12.03 16.12 7.46
N GLU A 108 -12.06 16.52 6.20
CA GLU A 108 -13.30 16.77 5.50
C GLU A 108 -13.89 15.43 5.07
N MET A 109 -15.09 15.09 5.59
CA MET A 109 -15.76 13.83 5.28
C MET A 109 -17.07 14.11 4.53
N THR A 110 -17.26 13.42 3.41
CA THR A 110 -18.48 13.52 2.58
C THR A 110 -18.94 12.13 2.16
N GLU A 111 -20.26 11.95 2.06
CA GLU A 111 -20.83 10.73 1.50
C GLU A 111 -20.62 10.68 -0.02
N ILE A 112 -20.31 9.49 -0.54
CA ILE A 112 -20.06 9.27 -1.96
C ILE A 112 -20.48 7.85 -2.38
N GLY A 113 -20.90 7.68 -3.63
CA GLY A 113 -21.03 6.36 -4.23
C GLY A 113 -19.66 5.73 -4.44
N ALA A 114 -19.41 4.55 -3.84
CA ALA A 114 -18.13 3.85 -3.93
C ALA A 114 -18.34 2.34 -3.97
N PRO A 115 -17.44 1.57 -4.60
CA PRO A 115 -17.40 0.11 -4.44
C PRO A 115 -16.96 -0.26 -3.02
N ASP A 116 -17.24 -1.52 -2.63
CA ASP A 116 -16.74 -2.08 -1.37
C ASP A 116 -15.22 -2.10 -1.36
N GLY A 117 -14.62 -1.85 -0.18
CA GLY A 117 -13.18 -1.78 0.01
C GLY A 117 -12.67 -0.37 0.28
N THR A 118 -11.38 -0.14 0.05
CA THR A 118 -10.74 1.14 0.33
C THR A 118 -9.87 1.60 -0.85
N THR A 119 -9.99 2.88 -1.18
CA THR A 119 -9.08 3.57 -2.10
C THR A 119 -8.36 4.68 -1.35
N VAL A 120 -7.04 4.68 -1.38
CA VAL A 120 -6.18 5.74 -0.83
C VAL A 120 -5.45 6.41 -1.98
N ILE A 121 -5.55 7.73 -2.05
CA ILE A 121 -4.90 8.55 -3.08
C ILE A 121 -3.96 9.53 -2.36
N VAL A 122 -2.69 9.45 -2.68
CA VAL A 122 -1.62 10.30 -2.13
C VAL A 122 -1.15 11.25 -3.21
N ARG A 123 -1.18 12.56 -2.93
CA ARG A 123 -0.73 13.62 -3.84
C ARG A 123 0.31 14.48 -3.17
N ASP A 124 1.18 15.08 -3.98
CA ASP A 124 2.12 16.12 -3.56
C ASP A 124 3.04 15.69 -2.39
N LEU A 125 3.60 14.48 -2.47
CA LEU A 125 4.52 13.96 -1.44
C LEU A 125 5.64 14.97 -1.14
N PHE A 126 5.85 15.26 0.16
CA PHE A 126 6.81 16.23 0.69
C PHE A 126 6.58 17.68 0.27
N TYR A 127 5.32 18.07 -0.05
CA TYR A 127 5.02 19.45 -0.42
C TYR A 127 5.33 20.45 0.70
N ASN A 128 5.15 20.05 1.95
CA ASN A 128 5.41 20.83 3.16
C ASN A 128 6.79 20.55 3.79
N VAL A 129 7.61 19.67 3.19
CA VAL A 129 8.96 19.33 3.67
C VAL A 129 9.99 19.48 2.53
N PRO A 130 10.35 20.74 2.16
CA PRO A 130 11.20 21.01 0.99
C PRO A 130 12.55 20.31 1.03
N VAL A 131 13.12 20.12 2.22
CA VAL A 131 14.40 19.42 2.41
C VAL A 131 14.29 17.97 1.95
N ARG A 132 13.24 17.24 2.40
CA ARG A 132 13.03 15.85 1.97
C ARG A 132 12.72 15.75 0.47
N ARG A 133 11.97 16.71 -0.07
CA ARG A 133 11.65 16.76 -1.50
C ARG A 133 12.90 16.85 -2.39
N LYS A 134 13.98 17.49 -1.93
CA LYS A 134 15.25 17.58 -2.66
C LYS A 134 15.96 16.24 -2.80
N PHE A 135 15.70 15.29 -1.90
CA PHE A 135 16.32 13.97 -1.92
C PHE A 135 15.54 12.95 -2.79
N LEU A 136 14.35 13.30 -3.28
CA LEU A 136 13.64 12.46 -4.24
C LEU A 136 14.48 12.34 -5.52
N LYS A 137 14.61 11.11 -5.98
CA LYS A 137 15.28 10.79 -7.25
C LYS A 137 14.39 11.17 -8.43
N THR A 138 14.76 10.77 -9.63
CA THR A 138 13.90 10.95 -10.80
C THR A 138 12.64 10.10 -10.66
N ALA A 139 11.51 10.56 -11.23
CA ALA A 139 10.25 9.81 -11.20
C ALA A 139 10.41 8.37 -11.71
N GLN A 140 11.28 8.16 -12.70
CA GLN A 140 11.56 6.83 -13.23
C GLN A 140 12.30 5.94 -12.21
N THR A 141 13.26 6.51 -11.46
CA THR A 141 14.00 5.76 -10.44
C THR A 141 13.09 5.40 -9.27
N GLU A 142 12.26 6.34 -8.81
CA GLU A 142 11.28 6.07 -7.74
C GLU A 142 10.27 5.02 -8.18
N ALA A 143 9.75 5.11 -9.40
CA ALA A 143 8.84 4.12 -9.96
C ALA A 143 9.49 2.73 -10.07
N GLY A 144 10.79 2.66 -10.38
CA GLY A 144 11.55 1.40 -10.35
C GLY A 144 11.55 0.75 -8.97
N ALA A 145 11.87 1.53 -7.93
CA ALA A 145 11.87 1.03 -6.55
C ALA A 145 10.47 0.57 -6.09
N VAL A 146 9.41 1.29 -6.49
CA VAL A 146 8.02 0.87 -6.22
C VAL A 146 7.69 -0.41 -6.97
N THR A 147 8.14 -0.55 -8.21
CA THR A 147 7.93 -1.77 -9.03
C THR A 147 8.54 -2.99 -8.36
N ASP A 148 9.78 -2.89 -7.89
CA ASP A 148 10.46 -3.98 -7.18
C ASP A 148 9.71 -4.37 -5.90
N LEU A 149 9.23 -3.39 -5.15
CA LEU A 149 8.42 -3.64 -3.95
C LEU A 149 7.11 -4.37 -4.29
N VAL A 150 6.39 -3.94 -5.33
CA VAL A 150 5.14 -4.58 -5.76
C VAL A 150 5.39 -6.01 -6.22
N TYR A 151 6.50 -6.28 -6.91
CA TYR A 151 6.87 -7.63 -7.33
C TYR A 151 7.13 -8.55 -6.13
N HIS A 152 7.85 -8.07 -5.11
CA HIS A 152 8.07 -8.82 -3.87
C HIS A 152 6.76 -9.07 -3.11
N LEU A 153 5.87 -8.08 -3.03
CA LEU A 153 4.56 -8.25 -2.41
C LEU A 153 3.71 -9.29 -3.16
N ALA A 154 3.70 -9.25 -4.49
CA ALA A 154 2.96 -10.22 -5.28
C ALA A 154 3.49 -11.66 -5.08
N LEU A 155 4.81 -11.84 -5.02
CA LEU A 155 5.43 -13.14 -4.76
C LEU A 155 5.16 -13.67 -3.34
N SER A 156 5.07 -12.77 -2.35
CA SER A 156 4.77 -13.15 -0.96
C SER A 156 3.28 -13.41 -0.72
N HIS A 157 2.41 -12.93 -1.61
CA HIS A 157 0.95 -13.10 -1.53
C HIS A 157 0.37 -13.59 -2.87
N PRO A 158 0.68 -14.83 -3.26
CA PRO A 158 0.25 -15.38 -4.54
C PRO A 158 -1.26 -15.59 -4.65
N ASP A 159 -1.96 -15.58 -3.55
CA ASP A 159 -3.42 -15.65 -3.41
C ASP A 159 -4.13 -14.31 -3.63
N ILE A 160 -3.37 -13.20 -3.73
CA ILE A 160 -3.92 -11.88 -3.99
C ILE A 160 -3.73 -11.51 -5.47
N SER A 161 -4.78 -11.00 -6.10
CA SER A 161 -4.70 -10.42 -7.44
C SER A 161 -4.15 -8.99 -7.36
N PHE A 162 -3.03 -8.75 -8.04
CA PHE A 162 -2.42 -7.43 -8.18
C PHE A 162 -2.64 -6.89 -9.58
N HIS A 163 -3.04 -5.62 -9.67
CA HIS A 163 -3.06 -4.87 -10.92
C HIS A 163 -2.21 -3.59 -10.73
N TYR A 164 -0.98 -3.63 -11.20
CA TYR A 164 -0.01 -2.54 -11.04
C TYR A 164 0.24 -1.82 -12.37
N ARG A 165 0.14 -0.50 -12.31
CA ARG A 165 0.34 0.38 -13.46
C ARG A 165 1.27 1.54 -13.12
N VAL A 166 2.13 1.91 -14.05
CA VAL A 166 3.00 3.08 -13.98
C VAL A 166 2.73 3.95 -15.20
N ASN A 167 2.37 5.20 -15.02
CA ASN A 167 2.04 6.13 -16.11
C ASN A 167 1.01 5.53 -17.10
N ASN A 168 -0.05 4.93 -16.58
CA ASN A 168 -1.10 4.22 -17.32
C ASN A 168 -0.63 2.97 -18.11
N GLN A 169 0.65 2.59 -18.01
CA GLN A 169 1.14 1.34 -18.57
C GLN A 169 1.04 0.23 -17.53
N GLU A 170 0.40 -0.86 -17.89
CA GLU A 170 0.37 -2.07 -17.06
C GLU A 170 1.79 -2.66 -16.94
N LYS A 171 2.23 -2.87 -15.70
CA LYS A 171 3.52 -3.47 -15.36
C LYS A 171 3.37 -4.87 -14.78
N LEU A 172 2.27 -5.10 -14.05
CA LEU A 172 1.96 -6.41 -13.50
C LEU A 172 0.44 -6.59 -13.41
N HIS A 173 -0.03 -7.74 -13.84
CA HIS A 173 -1.39 -8.21 -13.59
C HIS A 173 -1.32 -9.69 -13.18
N THR A 174 -1.76 -10.00 -11.96
CA THR A 174 -1.77 -11.36 -11.40
C THR A 174 -3.19 -11.82 -11.17
N THR A 175 -3.39 -13.13 -11.20
CA THR A 175 -4.72 -13.74 -11.05
C THR A 175 -5.12 -13.97 -9.59
N GLY A 176 -4.15 -14.03 -8.66
CA GLY A 176 -4.42 -14.38 -7.26
C GLY A 176 -4.82 -15.85 -7.07
N ASN A 177 -4.31 -16.75 -7.91
CA ASN A 177 -4.66 -18.17 -7.91
C ASN A 177 -3.71 -19.05 -7.06
N GLY A 178 -2.77 -18.44 -6.32
CA GLY A 178 -1.79 -19.15 -5.50
C GLY A 178 -0.61 -19.74 -6.28
N ASN A 179 -0.54 -19.60 -7.61
CA ASN A 179 0.48 -20.20 -8.43
C ASN A 179 1.76 -19.33 -8.51
N ILE A 180 2.71 -19.60 -7.59
CA ILE A 180 3.98 -18.86 -7.54
C ILE A 180 4.80 -19.01 -8.84
N LYS A 181 4.74 -20.16 -9.50
CA LYS A 181 5.49 -20.37 -10.76
C LYS A 181 4.95 -19.47 -11.88
N GLU A 182 3.64 -19.27 -11.94
CA GLU A 182 3.03 -18.29 -12.87
C GLU A 182 3.50 -16.87 -12.54
N LEU A 183 3.58 -16.51 -11.26
CA LEU A 183 4.10 -15.21 -10.83
C LEU A 183 5.55 -14.99 -11.24
N ILE A 184 6.41 -16.00 -11.02
CA ILE A 184 7.81 -15.97 -11.46
C ILE A 184 7.89 -15.74 -12.98
N TYR A 185 7.05 -16.43 -13.76
CA TYR A 185 6.99 -16.24 -15.22
C TYR A 185 6.56 -14.80 -15.58
N ARG A 186 5.54 -14.25 -14.93
CA ARG A 186 5.04 -12.89 -15.22
C ARG A 186 6.02 -11.79 -14.84
N ILE A 187 6.76 -11.98 -13.75
CA ILE A 187 7.70 -10.98 -13.21
C ILE A 187 9.06 -11.06 -13.89
N TYR A 188 9.61 -12.26 -14.04
CA TYR A 188 11.00 -12.49 -14.48
C TYR A 188 11.11 -13.10 -15.87
N GLY A 189 10.00 -13.46 -16.48
CA GLY A 189 9.95 -14.01 -17.83
C GLY A 189 10.17 -15.51 -17.90
N ARG A 190 10.12 -16.01 -19.16
CA ARG A 190 10.11 -17.44 -19.46
C ARG A 190 11.41 -18.14 -19.11
N GLU A 191 12.52 -17.49 -19.36
CA GLU A 191 13.85 -18.09 -19.17
C GLU A 191 14.08 -18.44 -17.70
N LEU A 192 13.91 -17.48 -16.79
CA LEU A 192 14.04 -17.72 -15.36
C LEU A 192 13.00 -18.72 -14.86
N SER A 193 11.75 -18.59 -15.26
CA SER A 193 10.68 -19.51 -14.82
C SER A 193 10.94 -20.97 -15.21
N ASN A 194 11.64 -21.22 -16.32
CA ASN A 194 12.03 -22.58 -16.74
C ASN A 194 13.30 -23.08 -16.03
N SER A 195 14.14 -22.18 -15.53
CA SER A 195 15.40 -22.53 -14.85
C SER A 195 15.23 -22.78 -13.35
N VAL A 196 14.09 -22.41 -12.75
CA VAL A 196 13.87 -22.60 -11.32
C VAL A 196 13.26 -23.97 -11.01
N ILE A 197 13.68 -24.54 -9.89
CA ILE A 197 13.16 -25.78 -9.31
C ILE A 197 12.48 -25.50 -7.96
N PRO A 198 11.33 -26.11 -7.67
CA PRO A 198 10.70 -25.95 -6.38
C PRO A 198 11.50 -26.67 -5.29
N VAL A 199 11.60 -26.07 -4.14
CA VAL A 199 12.22 -26.63 -2.93
C VAL A 199 11.22 -26.58 -1.81
N SER A 200 11.04 -27.73 -1.16
CA SER A 200 10.24 -27.85 0.06
C SER A 200 10.98 -28.71 1.05
N ARG A 201 11.12 -28.23 2.29
CA ARG A 201 11.74 -28.97 3.40
C ARG A 201 10.98 -28.67 4.66
N THR A 202 10.79 -29.68 5.47
CA THR A 202 10.25 -29.59 6.82
C THR A 202 11.28 -30.14 7.78
N SER A 203 11.52 -29.48 8.91
CA SER A 203 12.38 -30.01 9.98
C SER A 203 11.79 -31.29 10.56
N GLU A 204 12.62 -32.11 11.18
CA GLU A 204 12.21 -33.40 11.75
C GLU A 204 11.12 -33.27 12.83
N ASP A 205 11.14 -32.16 13.57
CA ASP A 205 10.15 -31.80 14.60
C ASP A 205 8.91 -31.09 14.06
N GLY A 206 8.86 -30.83 12.74
CA GLY A 206 7.75 -30.11 12.08
C GLY A 206 7.65 -28.63 12.41
N THR A 207 8.57 -28.05 13.19
CA THR A 207 8.50 -26.65 13.63
C THR A 207 8.90 -25.65 12.54
N LEU A 208 9.75 -26.06 11.59
CA LEU A 208 10.21 -25.23 10.48
C LEU A 208 9.75 -25.81 9.14
N VAL A 209 9.13 -24.99 8.34
CA VAL A 209 8.74 -25.30 6.96
C VAL A 209 9.41 -24.29 6.03
N LEU A 210 10.24 -24.79 5.12
CA LEU A 210 10.88 -23.99 4.07
C LEU A 210 10.25 -24.35 2.72
N ASN A 211 9.64 -23.37 2.08
CA ASN A 211 9.14 -23.50 0.72
C ASN A 211 9.73 -22.38 -0.16
N GLY A 212 10.08 -22.71 -1.39
CA GLY A 212 10.63 -21.71 -2.31
C GLY A 212 11.04 -22.29 -3.66
N PHE A 213 11.82 -21.49 -4.39
CA PHE A 213 12.37 -21.86 -5.68
C PHE A 213 13.87 -21.55 -5.72
N LEU A 214 14.64 -22.42 -6.30
CA LEU A 214 16.06 -22.23 -6.54
C LEU A 214 16.33 -22.19 -8.05
N GLY A 215 17.19 -21.26 -8.48
CA GLY A 215 17.73 -21.29 -9.83
C GLY A 215 18.64 -22.48 -10.04
N ARG A 216 18.61 -23.09 -11.21
CA ARG A 216 19.64 -24.06 -11.61
C ARG A 216 20.97 -23.33 -11.81
N PRO A 217 22.10 -23.90 -11.43
CA PRO A 217 23.42 -23.35 -11.68
C PRO A 217 23.71 -23.20 -13.18
#